data_d54fa833b681d6e885f452b3ed237d2d
#
_entry.id   d54fa833b681d6e885f452b3ed237d2d
#
_cell.length_a   1.000
_cell.length_b   1.000
_cell.length_c   1.000
_cell.angle_alpha   90.00
_cell.angle_beta   90.00
_cell.angle_gamma   90.00
#
_symmetry.space_group_name_H-M   'P 1'
#
loop_
_entity.id
_entity.type
_entity.pdbx_description
1 polymer ?
#
loop_
_entity_poly.entity_id
_entity_poly.type
_entity_poly.pdbx_seq_one_letter_code
_entity_poly.pdbx_strand_id
1 'polypeptide(L)'
;VFELEGYHFFTMGGAKSHDTEDGILEPGAPDFERKLLMLQRKPRARYRINHISWWAQEMPSEEEYAETRKNLAKVDWAVDYVITHCAPTSIALMENRHNEADPLTDFLQEVKERAHYHYWLFGHYHDNRAIDEKHILLWDQIIQVI
;
A
#
# COMPACT_ATOMS: atom_id res chain seq x y z
N VAL A 1 8.53 0.00 -13.55
CA VAL A 1 8.95 -1.31 -14.10
C VAL A 1 10.45 -1.29 -14.30
N PHE A 2 11.13 -2.36 -13.94
CA PHE A 2 12.56 -2.57 -14.19
C PHE A 2 12.82 -4.03 -14.56
N GLU A 3 13.98 -4.29 -15.13
CA GLU A 3 14.44 -5.63 -15.49
C GLU A 3 15.56 -6.09 -14.54
N LEU A 4 15.48 -7.34 -14.09
CA LEU A 4 16.51 -8.01 -13.32
C LEU A 4 16.62 -9.46 -13.79
N GLU A 5 17.85 -9.89 -14.17
CA GLU A 5 18.11 -11.26 -14.64
C GLU A 5 17.20 -11.71 -15.81
N GLY A 6 16.77 -10.76 -16.66
CA GLY A 6 15.86 -11.03 -17.77
C GLY A 6 14.38 -11.08 -17.43
N TYR A 7 14.01 -10.84 -16.16
CA TYR A 7 12.62 -10.75 -15.69
C TYR A 7 12.20 -9.30 -15.49
N HIS A 8 10.96 -8.99 -15.87
CA HIS A 8 10.35 -7.68 -15.64
C HIS A 8 9.63 -7.64 -14.29
N PHE A 9 9.97 -6.64 -13.51
CA PHE A 9 9.35 -6.37 -12.21
C PHE A 9 8.56 -5.07 -12.26
N PHE A 10 7.30 -5.13 -11.84
CA PHE A 10 6.55 -3.94 -11.47
C PHE A 10 6.58 -3.77 -9.96
N THR A 11 6.93 -2.58 -9.48
CA THR A 11 6.94 -2.26 -8.05
C THR A 11 6.20 -0.97 -7.80
N MET A 12 5.47 -0.91 -6.70
CA MET A 12 4.82 0.29 -6.21
C MET A 12 4.73 0.25 -4.68
N GLY A 13 5.16 1.32 -4.04
CA GLY A 13 5.04 1.50 -2.60
C GLY A 13 3.72 2.16 -2.20
N GLY A 14 3.61 2.45 -0.92
CA GLY A 14 2.50 3.16 -0.32
C GLY A 14 1.49 2.26 0.38
N ALA A 15 0.83 2.84 1.38
CA ALA A 15 -0.34 2.29 2.06
C ALA A 15 -1.03 3.38 2.85
N LYS A 16 -2.34 3.35 2.92
CA LYS A 16 -3.10 4.24 3.81
C LYS A 16 -2.94 3.79 5.26
N SER A 17 -2.53 4.69 6.14
CA SER A 17 -2.47 4.40 7.59
C SER A 17 -3.84 4.11 8.16
N HIS A 18 -3.99 2.98 8.86
CA HIS A 18 -5.26 2.56 9.49
C HIS A 18 -5.44 3.08 10.93
N ASP A 19 -4.43 3.72 11.49
CA ASP A 19 -4.42 4.19 12.87
C ASP A 19 -4.52 5.71 12.99
N THR A 20 -5.31 6.30 12.11
CA THR A 20 -5.61 7.74 12.04
C THR A 20 -7.08 8.08 12.33
N GLU A 21 -7.85 7.15 12.91
CA GLU A 21 -9.28 7.34 13.19
C GLU A 21 -9.58 8.53 14.11
N ASP A 22 -8.65 8.85 15.00
CA ASP A 22 -8.73 10.02 15.89
C ASP A 22 -8.07 11.26 15.30
N GLY A 23 -7.60 11.17 14.06
CA GLY A 23 -7.08 12.26 13.26
C GLY A 23 -5.56 12.31 13.16
N ILE A 24 -5.12 13.22 12.29
CA ILE A 24 -3.72 13.58 12.12
C ILE A 24 -3.55 14.97 12.75
N LEU A 25 -2.66 15.06 13.73
CA LEU A 25 -2.38 16.31 14.43
C LEU A 25 -1.33 17.12 13.65
N GLU A 26 -1.59 18.42 13.56
CA GLU A 26 -0.67 19.37 12.93
C GLU A 26 0.13 20.10 14.02
N PRO A 27 1.48 19.89 14.10
CA PRO A 27 2.31 20.47 15.17
C PRO A 27 2.26 22.01 15.27
N GLY A 28 1.97 22.70 14.15
CA GLY A 28 1.83 24.16 14.11
C GLY A 28 0.45 24.69 14.40
N ALA A 29 -0.55 23.83 14.65
CA ALA A 29 -1.92 24.27 14.89
C ALA A 29 -2.07 24.89 16.29
N PRO A 30 -2.87 25.96 16.45
CA PRO A 30 -3.07 26.62 17.76
C PRO A 30 -3.62 25.71 18.85
N ASP A 31 -4.30 24.63 18.48
CA ASP A 31 -4.92 23.67 19.39
C ASP A 31 -4.16 22.34 19.51
N PHE A 32 -2.96 22.26 18.95
CA PHE A 32 -2.14 21.03 18.92
C PHE A 32 -1.93 20.44 20.30
N GLU A 33 -1.37 21.21 21.24
CA GLU A 33 -1.08 20.75 22.61
C GLU A 33 -2.33 20.24 23.32
N ARG A 34 -3.44 20.97 23.18
CA ARG A 34 -4.73 20.59 23.79
C ARG A 34 -5.24 19.26 23.21
N LYS A 35 -5.23 19.10 21.89
CA LYS A 35 -5.64 17.86 21.21
C LYS A 35 -4.74 16.70 21.59
N LEU A 36 -3.43 16.92 21.59
CA LEU A 36 -2.45 15.89 21.96
C LEU A 36 -2.69 15.38 23.38
N LEU A 37 -2.86 16.27 24.35
CA LEU A 37 -3.17 15.90 25.73
C LEU A 37 -4.49 15.12 25.87
N MET A 38 -5.52 15.49 25.12
CA MET A 38 -6.79 14.76 25.09
C MET A 38 -6.62 13.34 24.55
N LEU A 39 -5.90 13.19 23.44
CA LEU A 39 -5.68 11.89 22.80
C LEU A 39 -4.76 10.99 23.61
N GLN A 40 -3.73 11.53 24.27
CA GLN A 40 -2.88 10.77 25.19
C GLN A 40 -3.65 10.19 26.39
N ARG A 41 -4.76 10.82 26.80
CA ARG A 41 -5.63 10.35 27.87
C ARG A 41 -6.73 9.39 27.39
N LYS A 42 -6.99 9.34 26.08
CA LYS A 42 -7.98 8.44 25.48
C LYS A 42 -7.42 7.03 25.38
N PRO A 43 -8.03 6.02 26.03
CA PRO A 43 -7.59 4.63 25.88
C PRO A 43 -7.65 4.20 24.42
N ARG A 44 -6.53 3.61 23.93
CA ARG A 44 -6.40 3.11 22.54
C ARG A 44 -6.65 4.18 21.47
N ALA A 45 -6.29 5.43 21.74
CA ALA A 45 -6.35 6.49 20.74
C ALA A 45 -5.48 6.13 19.52
N ARG A 46 -6.06 6.33 18.32
CA ARG A 46 -5.42 6.08 17.03
C ARG A 46 -5.22 7.39 16.30
N TYR A 47 -4.12 8.05 16.59
CA TYR A 47 -3.76 9.33 15.97
C TYR A 47 -2.31 9.31 15.53
N ARG A 48 -2.00 10.14 14.57
CA ARG A 48 -0.64 10.39 14.07
C ARG A 48 -0.33 11.87 14.15
N ILE A 49 0.95 12.20 14.00
CA ILE A 49 1.42 13.60 14.02
C ILE A 49 2.09 13.85 12.68
N ASN A 50 1.62 14.87 11.96
CA ASN A 50 2.12 15.22 10.65
C ASN A 50 3.63 15.52 10.71
N HIS A 51 4.39 15.00 9.72
CA HIS A 51 5.85 15.06 9.62
C HIS A 51 6.65 14.49 10.81
N ILE A 52 6.00 13.71 11.72
CA ILE A 52 6.65 13.00 12.83
C ILE A 52 6.36 11.50 12.77
N SER A 53 5.09 11.14 12.65
CA SER A 53 4.66 9.74 12.59
C SER A 53 3.67 9.47 11.44
N TRP A 54 3.43 10.46 10.60
CA TRP A 54 2.62 10.37 9.40
C TRP A 54 3.09 11.39 8.35
N TRP A 55 3.03 11.00 7.09
CA TRP A 55 3.36 11.82 5.93
C TRP A 55 2.31 11.60 4.83
N ALA A 56 1.84 12.68 4.21
CA ALA A 56 0.88 12.59 3.09
C ALA A 56 1.41 11.75 1.93
N GLN A 57 2.74 11.68 1.78
CA GLN A 57 3.45 10.89 0.76
C GLN A 57 3.39 9.37 0.99
N GLU A 58 2.76 8.89 2.07
CA GLU A 58 2.46 7.47 2.20
C GLU A 58 1.48 6.97 1.11
N MET A 59 0.69 7.90 0.55
CA MET A 59 -0.19 7.63 -0.60
C MET A 59 0.42 8.25 -1.87
N PRO A 60 0.45 7.49 -2.98
CA PRO A 60 0.90 8.02 -4.26
C PRO A 60 0.03 9.17 -4.76
N SER A 61 0.65 10.11 -5.48
CA SER A 61 -0.04 11.21 -6.14
C SER A 61 -0.67 10.79 -7.46
N GLU A 62 -1.57 11.61 -8.01
CA GLU A 62 -2.16 11.38 -9.33
C GLU A 62 -1.10 11.34 -10.45
N GLU A 63 -0.03 12.14 -10.33
CA GLU A 63 1.08 12.14 -11.27
C GLU A 63 1.85 10.80 -11.21
N GLU A 64 2.05 10.23 -10.02
CA GLU A 64 2.69 8.92 -9.85
C GLU A 64 1.82 7.78 -10.41
N TYR A 65 0.50 7.82 -10.24
CA TYR A 65 -0.40 6.87 -10.91
C TYR A 65 -0.33 7.01 -12.43
N ALA A 66 -0.34 8.23 -12.96
CA ALA A 66 -0.25 8.47 -14.39
C ALA A 66 1.09 8.00 -14.98
N GLU A 67 2.21 8.27 -14.29
CA GLU A 67 3.53 7.81 -14.72
C GLU A 67 3.65 6.28 -14.63
N THR A 68 3.04 5.68 -13.61
CA THR A 68 2.99 4.23 -13.46
C THR A 68 2.25 3.57 -14.62
N ARG A 69 1.10 4.11 -15.04
CA ARG A 69 0.37 3.62 -16.23
C ARG A 69 1.21 3.72 -17.49
N LYS A 70 1.94 4.81 -17.69
CA LYS A 70 2.85 4.97 -18.84
C LYS A 70 3.97 3.92 -18.81
N ASN A 71 4.53 3.63 -17.64
CA ASN A 71 5.61 2.66 -17.52
C ASN A 71 5.12 1.23 -17.75
N LEU A 72 3.92 0.88 -17.30
CA LEU A 72 3.29 -0.41 -17.61
C LEU A 72 2.94 -0.51 -19.11
N ALA A 73 2.47 0.57 -19.73
CA ALA A 73 2.16 0.60 -21.15
C ALA A 73 3.39 0.38 -22.04
N LYS A 74 4.60 0.80 -21.63
CA LYS A 74 5.85 0.57 -22.38
C LYS A 74 6.20 -0.92 -22.52
N VAL A 75 5.68 -1.76 -21.63
CA VAL A 75 5.86 -3.22 -21.63
C VAL A 75 4.53 -3.95 -21.91
N ASP A 76 3.58 -3.26 -22.55
CA ASP A 76 2.26 -3.81 -22.91
C ASP A 76 1.52 -4.44 -21.68
N TRP A 77 1.76 -3.91 -20.48
CA TRP A 77 1.25 -4.44 -19.20
C TRP A 77 1.68 -5.90 -18.92
N ALA A 78 2.76 -6.37 -19.55
CA ALA A 78 3.33 -7.69 -19.33
C ALA A 78 4.56 -7.60 -18.43
N VAL A 79 4.49 -8.19 -17.26
CA VAL A 79 5.59 -8.27 -16.28
C VAL A 79 5.63 -9.68 -15.69
N ASP A 80 6.76 -10.10 -15.17
CA ASP A 80 6.88 -11.42 -14.57
C ASP A 80 6.42 -11.38 -13.10
N TYR A 81 6.82 -10.34 -12.39
CA TYR A 81 6.55 -10.17 -10.97
C TYR A 81 5.98 -8.80 -10.66
N VAL A 82 4.97 -8.79 -9.80
CA VAL A 82 4.44 -7.58 -9.16
C VAL A 82 4.83 -7.59 -7.69
N ILE A 83 5.43 -6.52 -7.20
CA ILE A 83 5.82 -6.37 -5.79
C ILE A 83 5.27 -5.03 -5.28
N THR A 84 4.34 -5.09 -4.35
CA THR A 84 3.73 -3.90 -3.75
C THR A 84 3.72 -4.01 -2.23
N HIS A 85 3.53 -2.87 -1.54
CA HIS A 85 3.29 -2.94 -0.10
C HIS A 85 1.82 -3.30 0.18
N CYS A 86 0.88 -2.65 -0.50
CA CYS A 86 -0.55 -2.91 -0.38
C CYS A 86 -1.05 -3.93 -1.42
N ALA A 87 -2.25 -4.45 -1.22
CA ALA A 87 -2.92 -5.36 -2.14
C ALA A 87 -3.97 -4.64 -3.02
N PRO A 88 -4.39 -5.25 -4.15
CA PRO A 88 -5.57 -4.82 -4.89
C PRO A 88 -6.83 -4.83 -4.03
N THR A 89 -7.80 -3.94 -4.34
CA THR A 89 -9.05 -3.78 -3.56
C THR A 89 -9.74 -5.11 -3.27
N SER A 90 -9.85 -6.00 -4.26
CA SER A 90 -10.53 -7.29 -4.08
C SER A 90 -9.85 -8.19 -3.04
N ILE A 91 -8.53 -8.07 -2.86
CA ILE A 91 -7.76 -8.81 -1.85
C ILE A 91 -7.78 -8.04 -0.52
N ALA A 92 -7.53 -6.74 -0.55
CA ALA A 92 -7.53 -5.88 0.64
C ALA A 92 -8.82 -6.00 1.46
N LEU A 93 -9.98 -6.05 0.80
CA LEU A 93 -11.28 -6.20 1.45
C LEU A 93 -11.49 -7.58 2.11
N MET A 94 -10.76 -8.62 1.68
CA MET A 94 -10.81 -9.94 2.32
C MET A 94 -9.94 -10.02 3.58
N GLU A 95 -8.86 -9.21 3.63
CA GLU A 95 -7.85 -9.29 4.69
C GLU A 95 -8.31 -8.70 6.01
N ASN A 96 -9.19 -7.72 6.00
CA ASN A 96 -9.67 -7.09 7.22
C ASN A 96 -11.12 -6.62 7.06
N ARG A 97 -11.97 -6.89 8.07
CA ARG A 97 -13.38 -6.46 8.09
C ARG A 97 -13.57 -4.94 8.15
N HIS A 98 -12.52 -4.19 8.43
CA HIS A 98 -12.51 -2.73 8.51
C HIS A 98 -11.77 -2.07 7.33
N ASN A 99 -11.30 -2.87 6.34
CA ASN A 99 -10.67 -2.30 5.16
C ASN A 99 -11.73 -1.65 4.28
N GLU A 100 -11.45 -0.43 3.92
CA GLU A 100 -12.15 0.32 2.88
C GLU A 100 -11.26 0.40 1.65
N ALA A 101 -11.88 0.43 0.48
CA ALA A 101 -11.17 0.76 -0.75
C ALA A 101 -10.63 2.18 -0.66
N ASP A 102 -9.45 2.39 -1.20
CA ASP A 102 -8.80 3.68 -1.30
C ASP A 102 -8.17 3.86 -2.70
N PRO A 103 -7.75 5.06 -3.10
CA PRO A 103 -7.21 5.28 -4.44
C PRO A 103 -6.04 4.37 -4.81
N LEU A 104 -5.19 3.96 -3.85
CA LEU A 104 -4.09 3.05 -4.12
C LEU A 104 -4.56 1.63 -4.35
N THR A 105 -5.43 1.09 -3.48
CA THR A 105 -5.96 -0.25 -3.64
C THR A 105 -6.79 -0.38 -4.93
N ASP A 106 -7.53 0.68 -5.31
CA ASP A 106 -8.29 0.73 -6.57
C ASP A 106 -7.36 0.79 -7.79
N PHE A 107 -6.28 1.56 -7.72
CA PHE A 107 -5.26 1.55 -8.77
C PHE A 107 -4.58 0.18 -8.89
N LEU A 108 -4.26 -0.47 -7.78
CA LEU A 108 -3.71 -1.83 -7.79
C LEU A 108 -4.73 -2.85 -8.33
N GLN A 109 -6.04 -2.61 -8.14
CA GLN A 109 -7.08 -3.41 -8.77
C GLN A 109 -7.07 -3.25 -10.30
N GLU A 110 -6.90 -2.02 -10.82
CA GLU A 110 -6.71 -1.79 -12.26
C GLU A 110 -5.51 -2.58 -12.79
N VAL A 111 -4.38 -2.56 -12.06
CA VAL A 111 -3.19 -3.34 -12.43
C VAL A 111 -3.50 -4.83 -12.45
N LYS A 112 -4.19 -5.35 -11.44
CA LYS A 112 -4.57 -6.77 -11.37
C LYS A 112 -5.43 -7.22 -12.56
N GLU A 113 -6.32 -6.36 -13.02
CA GLU A 113 -7.26 -6.67 -14.11
C GLU A 113 -6.62 -6.55 -15.51
N ARG A 114 -5.62 -5.69 -15.66
CA ARG A 114 -5.02 -5.38 -16.96
C ARG A 114 -3.68 -6.05 -17.19
N ALA A 115 -2.88 -6.23 -16.15
CA ALA A 115 -1.54 -6.74 -16.31
C ALA A 115 -1.51 -8.27 -16.44
N HIS A 116 -0.55 -8.75 -17.22
CA HIS A 116 -0.16 -10.15 -17.30
C HIS A 116 1.07 -10.36 -16.43
N TYR A 117 0.98 -11.21 -15.41
CA TYR A 117 2.06 -11.53 -14.49
C TYR A 117 2.01 -12.97 -14.02
N HIS A 118 3.15 -13.48 -13.51
CA HIS A 118 3.23 -14.80 -12.91
C HIS A 118 2.85 -14.76 -11.43
N TYR A 119 3.49 -13.86 -10.66
CA TYR A 119 3.24 -13.72 -9.23
C TYR A 119 3.10 -12.27 -8.80
N TRP A 120 2.27 -12.05 -7.80
CA TRP A 120 2.11 -10.79 -7.09
C TRP A 120 2.45 -10.99 -5.62
N LEU A 121 3.51 -10.34 -5.14
CA LEU A 121 3.98 -10.38 -3.78
C LEU A 121 3.61 -9.07 -3.09
N PHE A 122 3.02 -9.15 -1.90
CA PHE A 122 2.62 -7.95 -1.16
C PHE A 122 2.74 -8.18 0.35
N GLY A 123 2.79 -7.10 1.13
CA GLY A 123 2.90 -7.10 2.59
C GLY A 123 1.70 -6.46 3.26
N HIS A 124 1.95 -5.55 4.21
CA HIS A 124 0.99 -4.72 4.91
C HIS A 124 0.14 -5.43 5.98
N TYR A 125 -0.34 -6.63 5.73
CA TYR A 125 -1.32 -7.34 6.59
C TYR A 125 -0.68 -8.25 7.63
N HIS A 126 0.64 -8.24 7.77
CA HIS A 126 1.42 -8.95 8.80
C HIS A 126 1.11 -10.45 8.90
N ASP A 127 1.06 -11.13 7.76
CA ASP A 127 0.84 -12.56 7.67
C ASP A 127 1.68 -13.17 6.53
N ASN A 128 1.85 -14.48 6.53
CA ASN A 128 2.56 -15.23 5.50
C ASN A 128 1.63 -16.30 4.94
N ARG A 129 1.05 -16.05 3.77
CA ARG A 129 0.20 -17.06 3.11
C ARG A 129 0.00 -16.79 1.62
N ALA A 130 -0.27 -17.84 0.86
CA ALA A 130 -0.83 -17.71 -0.47
C ALA A 130 -2.33 -17.38 -0.37
N ILE A 131 -2.75 -16.29 -1.02
CA ILE A 131 -4.16 -15.93 -1.14
C ILE A 131 -4.82 -16.79 -2.21
N ASP A 132 -4.11 -16.97 -3.33
CA ASP A 132 -4.44 -17.84 -4.44
C ASP A 132 -3.15 -18.30 -5.16
N GLU A 133 -3.27 -18.86 -6.35
CA GLU A 133 -2.15 -19.40 -7.12
C GLU A 133 -1.09 -18.35 -7.53
N LYS A 134 -1.44 -17.06 -7.53
CA LYS A 134 -0.58 -15.97 -7.98
C LYS A 134 -0.27 -14.92 -6.91
N HIS A 135 -1.15 -14.75 -5.91
CA HIS A 135 -1.06 -13.67 -4.93
C HIS A 135 -0.53 -14.20 -3.60
N ILE A 136 0.61 -13.70 -3.17
CA ILE A 136 1.33 -14.18 -2.00
C ILE A 136 1.54 -13.01 -1.03
N LEU A 137 0.95 -13.14 0.16
CA LEU A 137 1.15 -12.24 1.27
C LEU A 137 2.42 -12.65 2.03
N LEU A 138 3.30 -11.67 2.26
CA LEU A 138 4.58 -11.86 2.92
C LEU A 138 4.74 -10.90 4.09
N TRP A 139 5.27 -11.38 5.18
CA TRP A 139 5.62 -10.58 6.35
C TRP A 139 7.07 -10.78 6.78
N ASP A 140 7.43 -11.95 7.30
CA ASP A 140 8.73 -12.22 7.90
C ASP A 140 9.46 -13.43 7.28
N GLN A 141 8.93 -14.00 6.22
CA GLN A 141 9.55 -15.10 5.50
C GLN A 141 10.35 -14.63 4.27
N ILE A 142 11.31 -15.42 3.87
CA ILE A 142 12.09 -15.24 2.64
C ILE A 142 11.65 -16.29 1.64
N ILE A 143 11.33 -15.86 0.43
CA ILE A 143 11.03 -16.76 -0.68
C ILE A 143 11.98 -16.50 -1.85
N GLN A 144 12.28 -17.54 -2.60
CA GLN A 144 13.02 -17.42 -3.86
C GLN A 144 12.01 -17.23 -4.99
N VAL A 145 12.22 -16.23 -5.84
CA VAL A 145 11.32 -15.90 -6.97
C VAL A 145 11.94 -16.13 -8.34
N ILE A 146 13.26 -16.28 -8.43
CA ILE A 146 14.03 -16.55 -9.65
C ILE A 146 14.88 -17.80 -9.44
#